data_0489a616813de5686d75c94ccb0d61cf
#
_entry.id   0489a616813de5686d75c94ccb0d61cf
#
_cell.length_a   1.000
_cell.length_b   1.000
_cell.length_c   1.000
_cell.angle_alpha   90.00
_cell.angle_beta   90.00
_cell.angle_gamma   90.00
#
_symmetry.space_group_name_H-M   'P 1'
#
loop_
_entity.id
_entity.type
_entity.pdbx_description
1 polymer ?
#
loop_
_entity_poly.entity_id
_entity_poly.type
_entity_poly.pdbx_seq_one_letter_code
_entity_poly.pdbx_strand_id
1 'polypeptide(L)'
;VGIVRRLLGGGLIAIGLGLLGWAGYATFRPIPHYALTIAPAPADDAKEIASLGLAPDAVRRIQITSPEERRPIATGLMALEGQRLAPLVWRNEVTEPILFADVSASDATKVLAAIREHVPEGAVVLAWWDLSRAIRATTKKEAPLDDPHARGLLIPQTWTEAAEIERQRFGAGVAPQDAGKFDQFIDALLSDEANGAKTLASLAGGKPAYVAVHISDVWKAAAARPGRLSIAYKDFPSSGVSHGVIKSATQWMRDNRIDGGFAVEPLGGATRLHYFERKGDSDALIAKLLPFSTSNPLQLDRLELAYQHKGWWVYRLKE
;
A
#
# COMPACT_ATOMS: atom_id res chain seq x y z
N VAL A 1 -17.23 -67.00 -7.25
CA VAL A 1 -18.19 -65.95 -6.76
C VAL A 1 -17.58 -65.17 -5.58
N GLY A 2 -16.81 -65.78 -4.66
CA GLY A 2 -16.25 -65.08 -3.48
C GLY A 2 -15.15 -64.05 -3.77
N ILE A 3 -14.30 -64.25 -4.80
CA ILE A 3 -13.18 -63.34 -5.13
C ILE A 3 -13.70 -62.05 -5.78
N VAL A 4 -14.67 -62.13 -6.67
CA VAL A 4 -15.28 -60.97 -7.32
C VAL A 4 -15.97 -60.05 -6.32
N ARG A 5 -16.68 -60.61 -5.34
CA ARG A 5 -17.30 -59.84 -4.27
C ARG A 5 -16.29 -59.12 -3.38
N ARG A 6 -15.14 -59.76 -3.07
CA ARG A 6 -14.07 -59.13 -2.29
C ARG A 6 -13.36 -57.98 -3.05
N LEU A 7 -13.16 -58.16 -4.35
CA LEU A 7 -12.57 -57.14 -5.23
C LEU A 7 -13.50 -55.93 -5.40
N LEU A 8 -14.81 -56.17 -5.57
CA LEU A 8 -15.82 -55.13 -5.63
C LEU A 8 -15.93 -54.36 -4.30
N GLY A 9 -15.94 -55.08 -3.16
CA GLY A 9 -15.98 -54.46 -1.85
C GLY A 9 -14.73 -53.59 -1.58
N GLY A 10 -13.52 -54.08 -1.92
CA GLY A 10 -12.28 -53.33 -1.81
C GLY A 10 -12.25 -52.08 -2.66
N GLY A 11 -12.74 -52.18 -3.91
CA GLY A 11 -12.85 -51.04 -4.83
C GLY A 11 -13.78 -49.94 -4.31
N LEU A 12 -14.95 -50.33 -3.77
CA LEU A 12 -15.90 -49.37 -3.20
C LEU A 12 -15.34 -48.65 -1.93
N ILE A 13 -14.61 -49.38 -1.10
CA ILE A 13 -13.95 -48.78 0.07
C ILE A 13 -12.87 -47.77 -0.39
N ALA A 14 -12.05 -48.13 -1.36
CA ALA A 14 -11.00 -47.21 -1.87
C ALA A 14 -11.59 -45.94 -2.50
N ILE A 15 -12.69 -46.06 -3.27
CA ILE A 15 -13.41 -44.92 -3.82
C ILE A 15 -14.02 -44.07 -2.71
N GLY A 16 -14.63 -44.68 -1.70
CA GLY A 16 -15.21 -44.00 -0.53
C GLY A 16 -14.16 -43.21 0.25
N LEU A 17 -12.98 -43.80 0.49
CA LEU A 17 -11.86 -43.11 1.17
C LEU A 17 -11.30 -41.99 0.31
N GLY A 18 -11.22 -42.17 -1.02
CA GLY A 18 -10.79 -41.13 -1.95
C GLY A 18 -11.76 -39.94 -1.95
N LEU A 19 -13.06 -40.19 -1.96
CA LEU A 19 -14.11 -39.16 -1.88
C LEU A 19 -14.10 -38.44 -0.52
N LEU A 20 -13.92 -39.17 0.59
CA LEU A 20 -13.79 -38.55 1.91
C LEU A 20 -12.52 -37.71 2.02
N GLY A 21 -11.41 -38.20 1.50
CA GLY A 21 -10.14 -37.42 1.44
C GLY A 21 -10.29 -36.18 0.59
N TRP A 22 -10.94 -36.27 -0.56
CA TRP A 22 -11.21 -35.13 -1.42
C TRP A 22 -12.20 -34.14 -0.79
N ALA A 23 -13.28 -34.63 -0.18
CA ALA A 23 -14.25 -33.80 0.53
C ALA A 23 -13.59 -33.09 1.71
N GLY A 24 -12.77 -33.81 2.51
CA GLY A 24 -11.97 -33.22 3.57
C GLY A 24 -11.04 -32.14 3.03
N TYR A 25 -10.26 -32.43 2.00
CA TYR A 25 -9.39 -31.43 1.36
C TYR A 25 -10.18 -30.21 0.86
N ALA A 26 -11.31 -30.41 0.17
CA ALA A 26 -12.13 -29.32 -0.35
C ALA A 26 -12.77 -28.48 0.78
N THR A 27 -13.13 -29.12 1.91
CA THR A 27 -13.73 -28.43 3.07
C THR A 27 -12.71 -27.65 3.90
N PHE A 28 -11.51 -28.21 4.05
CA PHE A 28 -10.45 -27.60 4.88
C PHE A 28 -9.43 -26.82 4.07
N ARG A 29 -9.57 -26.80 2.75
CA ARG A 29 -8.72 -25.93 1.91
C ARG A 29 -8.99 -24.48 2.26
N PRO A 30 -7.97 -23.70 2.69
CA PRO A 30 -8.16 -22.30 2.95
C PRO A 30 -8.61 -21.61 1.66
N ILE A 31 -9.80 -21.04 1.67
CA ILE A 31 -10.29 -20.19 0.58
C ILE A 31 -9.47 -18.91 0.63
N PRO A 32 -8.75 -18.54 -0.44
CA PRO A 32 -8.04 -17.29 -0.47
C PRO A 32 -9.03 -16.13 -0.27
N HIS A 33 -8.70 -15.17 0.56
CA HIS A 33 -9.56 -14.02 0.85
C HIS A 33 -9.84 -13.18 -0.39
N TYR A 34 -8.99 -13.28 -1.41
CA TYR A 34 -9.13 -12.57 -2.68
C TYR A 34 -8.47 -13.33 -3.81
N ALA A 35 -8.85 -13.01 -5.04
CA ALA A 35 -8.19 -13.43 -6.27
C ALA A 35 -7.60 -12.20 -6.98
N LEU A 36 -6.38 -12.35 -7.48
CA LEU A 36 -5.63 -11.29 -8.14
C LEU A 36 -5.44 -11.66 -9.61
N THR A 37 -5.97 -10.82 -10.51
CA THR A 37 -5.85 -10.98 -11.96
C THR A 37 -5.06 -9.82 -12.54
N ILE A 38 -4.10 -10.13 -13.43
CA ILE A 38 -3.28 -9.14 -14.14
C ILE A 38 -3.42 -9.43 -15.62
N ALA A 39 -3.83 -8.43 -16.40
CA ALA A 39 -4.06 -8.52 -17.83
C ALA A 39 -3.49 -7.26 -18.53
N PRO A 40 -3.31 -7.28 -19.87
CA PRO A 40 -3.06 -6.07 -20.63
C PRO A 40 -4.13 -5.01 -20.33
N ALA A 41 -3.73 -3.76 -20.16
CA ALA A 41 -4.67 -2.68 -19.92
C ALA A 41 -5.49 -2.40 -21.19
N PRO A 42 -6.80 -2.16 -21.09
CA PRO A 42 -7.58 -1.60 -22.18
C PRO A 42 -7.01 -0.28 -22.67
N ALA A 43 -7.21 0.04 -23.95
CA ALA A 43 -6.64 1.25 -24.55
C ALA A 43 -7.07 2.54 -23.85
N ASP A 44 -8.28 2.60 -23.34
CA ASP A 44 -8.78 3.78 -22.62
C ASP A 44 -8.12 3.93 -21.25
N ASP A 45 -7.92 2.84 -20.52
CA ASP A 45 -7.17 2.86 -19.25
C ASP A 45 -5.72 3.31 -19.46
N ALA A 46 -5.07 2.86 -20.55
CA ALA A 46 -3.71 3.26 -20.89
C ALA A 46 -3.60 4.76 -21.21
N LYS A 47 -4.65 5.36 -21.80
CA LYS A 47 -4.69 6.81 -22.06
C LYS A 47 -4.68 7.65 -20.80
N GLU A 48 -5.25 7.18 -19.70
CA GLU A 48 -5.27 7.90 -18.43
C GLU A 48 -3.86 8.22 -17.90
N ILE A 49 -2.90 7.36 -18.20
CA ILE A 49 -1.49 7.50 -17.77
C ILE A 49 -0.52 7.76 -18.92
N ALA A 50 -1.03 8.11 -20.12
CA ALA A 50 -0.20 8.34 -21.30
C ALA A 50 0.84 9.45 -21.10
N SER A 51 0.54 10.48 -20.28
CA SER A 51 1.46 11.57 -19.94
C SER A 51 2.69 11.13 -19.13
N LEU A 52 2.71 9.90 -18.59
CA LEU A 52 3.89 9.31 -17.97
C LEU A 52 4.91 8.80 -18.99
N GLY A 53 4.59 8.82 -20.29
CA GLY A 53 5.48 8.38 -21.36
C GLY A 53 5.65 6.86 -21.45
N LEU A 54 4.71 6.11 -20.89
CA LEU A 54 4.71 4.65 -20.95
C LEU A 54 4.13 4.17 -22.29
N ALA A 55 4.77 3.15 -22.87
CA ALA A 55 4.20 2.48 -24.03
C ALA A 55 2.93 1.70 -23.63
N PRO A 56 1.87 1.72 -24.46
CA PRO A 56 0.59 1.06 -24.12
C PRO A 56 0.75 -0.42 -23.77
N ASP A 57 1.65 -1.13 -24.43
CA ASP A 57 1.98 -2.53 -24.17
C ASP A 57 2.74 -2.77 -22.87
N ALA A 58 3.32 -1.73 -22.27
CA ALA A 58 3.93 -1.76 -20.94
C ALA A 58 2.94 -1.55 -19.80
N VAL A 59 1.65 -1.28 -20.11
CA VAL A 59 0.63 -1.04 -19.08
C VAL A 59 -0.19 -2.32 -18.86
N ARG A 60 -0.39 -2.63 -17.57
CA ARG A 60 -1.21 -3.77 -17.14
C ARG A 60 -2.34 -3.26 -16.26
N ARG A 61 -3.49 -3.88 -16.39
CA ARG A 61 -4.62 -3.73 -15.46
C ARG A 61 -4.55 -4.83 -14.42
N ILE A 62 -4.60 -4.44 -13.16
CA ILE A 62 -4.82 -5.36 -12.05
C ILE A 62 -6.28 -5.29 -11.62
N GLN A 63 -6.80 -6.44 -11.24
CA GLN A 63 -8.12 -6.57 -10.66
C GLN A 63 -8.06 -7.50 -9.47
N ILE A 64 -8.56 -7.04 -8.35
CA ILE A 64 -8.71 -7.81 -7.12
C ILE A 64 -10.19 -8.12 -6.96
N THR A 65 -10.53 -9.40 -6.82
CA THR A 65 -11.92 -9.85 -6.70
C THR A 65 -12.12 -10.63 -5.41
N SER A 66 -13.29 -10.47 -4.80
CA SER A 66 -13.73 -11.37 -3.75
C SER A 66 -14.09 -12.73 -4.35
N PRO A 67 -13.52 -13.84 -3.87
CA PRO A 67 -13.89 -15.18 -4.35
C PRO A 67 -15.35 -15.52 -4.10
N GLU A 68 -15.93 -14.97 -3.02
CA GLU A 68 -17.32 -15.22 -2.65
C GLU A 68 -18.30 -14.48 -3.55
N GLU A 69 -18.03 -13.20 -3.81
CA GLU A 69 -18.93 -12.32 -4.54
C GLU A 69 -18.65 -12.27 -6.06
N ARG A 70 -17.48 -12.75 -6.48
CA ARG A 70 -17.00 -12.71 -7.88
C ARG A 70 -17.02 -11.32 -8.51
N ARG A 71 -17.05 -10.29 -7.71
CA ARG A 71 -17.02 -8.88 -8.15
C ARG A 71 -15.66 -8.26 -7.84
N PRO A 72 -15.27 -7.24 -8.58
CA PRO A 72 -14.10 -6.44 -8.23
C PRO A 72 -14.28 -5.78 -6.87
N ILE A 73 -13.24 -5.80 -6.05
CA ILE A 73 -13.13 -5.04 -4.81
C ILE A 73 -12.14 -3.90 -4.96
N ALA A 74 -11.18 -4.06 -5.88
CA ALA A 74 -10.30 -3.00 -6.31
C ALA A 74 -9.80 -3.24 -7.73
N THR A 75 -9.49 -2.16 -8.44
CA THR A 75 -8.85 -2.16 -9.75
C THR A 75 -7.66 -1.21 -9.75
N GLY A 76 -6.71 -1.42 -10.65
CA GLY A 76 -5.56 -0.54 -10.75
C GLY A 76 -4.84 -0.65 -12.08
N LEU A 77 -3.94 0.31 -12.33
CA LEU A 77 -3.03 0.30 -13.46
C LEU A 77 -1.59 0.15 -12.95
N MET A 78 -0.81 -0.61 -13.68
CA MET A 78 0.58 -0.89 -13.38
C MET A 78 1.45 -0.69 -14.61
N ALA A 79 2.64 -0.16 -14.40
CA ALA A 79 3.71 -0.19 -15.39
C ALA A 79 4.50 -1.50 -15.30
N LEU A 80 5.14 -1.88 -16.40
CA LEU A 80 6.21 -2.87 -16.40
C LEU A 80 7.56 -2.17 -16.26
N GLU A 81 8.30 -2.52 -15.21
CA GLU A 81 9.71 -2.19 -15.03
C GLU A 81 10.55 -3.44 -15.31
N GLY A 82 10.92 -3.63 -16.58
CA GLY A 82 11.43 -4.93 -17.03
C GLY A 82 10.35 -6.01 -16.89
N GLN A 83 10.59 -6.97 -15.99
CA GLN A 83 9.60 -8.01 -15.67
C GLN A 83 8.80 -7.72 -14.38
N ARG A 84 9.10 -6.62 -13.70
CA ARG A 84 8.47 -6.27 -12.42
C ARG A 84 7.24 -5.39 -12.65
N LEU A 85 6.26 -5.58 -11.79
CA LEU A 85 5.04 -4.78 -11.79
C LEU A 85 5.21 -3.57 -10.86
N ALA A 86 4.95 -2.39 -11.38
CA ALA A 86 4.99 -1.11 -10.67
C ALA A 86 3.58 -0.54 -10.57
N PRO A 87 2.92 -0.63 -9.41
CA PRO A 87 1.60 -0.03 -9.21
C PRO A 87 1.64 1.49 -9.41
N LEU A 88 0.69 2.03 -10.18
CA LEU A 88 0.57 3.45 -10.51
C LEU A 88 -0.72 4.07 -10.01
N VAL A 89 -1.82 3.36 -10.24
CA VAL A 89 -3.19 3.84 -10.00
C VAL A 89 -3.94 2.76 -9.26
N TRP A 90 -4.72 3.16 -8.27
CA TRP A 90 -5.63 2.29 -7.55
C TRP A 90 -7.00 2.92 -7.43
N ARG A 91 -8.03 2.10 -7.55
CA ARG A 91 -9.43 2.48 -7.35
C ARG A 91 -10.10 1.41 -6.49
N ASN A 92 -10.60 1.79 -5.33
CA ASN A 92 -11.44 0.92 -4.53
C ASN A 92 -12.84 0.86 -5.13
N GLU A 93 -13.39 -0.33 -5.28
CA GLU A 93 -14.74 -0.58 -5.78
C GLU A 93 -15.72 -0.86 -4.63
N VAL A 94 -15.22 -0.79 -3.38
CA VAL A 94 -15.98 -0.98 -2.15
C VAL A 94 -15.66 0.15 -1.17
N THR A 95 -16.54 0.37 -0.20
CA THR A 95 -16.37 1.43 0.80
C THR A 95 -15.34 1.09 1.85
N GLU A 96 -15.12 -0.20 2.11
CA GLU A 96 -14.10 -0.66 3.04
C GLU A 96 -12.70 -0.41 2.45
N PRO A 97 -11.77 0.13 3.22
CA PRO A 97 -10.42 0.40 2.77
C PRO A 97 -9.62 -0.89 2.64
N ILE A 98 -9.75 -1.56 1.52
CA ILE A 98 -8.99 -2.77 1.18
C ILE A 98 -7.59 -2.40 0.73
N LEU A 99 -7.50 -1.35 -0.08
CA LEU A 99 -6.29 -0.60 -0.37
C LEU A 99 -6.51 0.78 0.20
N PHE A 100 -5.66 1.23 1.12
CA PHE A 100 -5.85 2.54 1.76
C PHE A 100 -5.54 3.73 0.85
N ALA A 101 -5.48 3.54 -0.46
CA ALA A 101 -5.24 4.60 -1.40
C ALA A 101 -6.18 4.46 -2.60
N ASP A 102 -7.05 5.46 -2.76
CA ASP A 102 -7.62 5.79 -4.06
C ASP A 102 -6.66 6.76 -4.74
N VAL A 103 -5.70 6.21 -5.49
CA VAL A 103 -4.74 7.00 -6.25
C VAL A 103 -5.24 7.15 -7.66
N SER A 104 -5.78 8.32 -7.99
CA SER A 104 -6.21 8.60 -9.36
C SER A 104 -5.04 8.72 -10.33
N ALA A 105 -5.29 8.42 -11.61
CA ALA A 105 -4.29 8.61 -12.67
C ALA A 105 -3.75 10.04 -12.72
N SER A 106 -4.62 11.03 -12.55
CA SER A 106 -4.24 12.44 -12.51
C SER A 106 -3.28 12.77 -11.36
N ASP A 107 -3.54 12.21 -10.17
CA ASP A 107 -2.70 12.47 -8.99
C ASP A 107 -1.35 11.77 -9.10
N ALA A 108 -1.34 10.48 -9.49
CA ALA A 108 -0.11 9.74 -9.76
C ALA A 108 0.77 10.45 -10.80
N THR A 109 0.17 10.90 -11.90
CA THR A 109 0.87 11.63 -12.96
C THR A 109 1.53 12.90 -12.46
N LYS A 110 0.81 13.70 -11.66
CA LYS A 110 1.36 14.97 -11.13
C LYS A 110 2.53 14.75 -10.18
N VAL A 111 2.42 13.76 -9.29
CA VAL A 111 3.49 13.45 -8.33
C VAL A 111 4.73 12.92 -9.05
N LEU A 112 4.56 11.97 -9.98
CA LEU A 112 5.67 11.41 -10.74
C LEU A 112 6.32 12.46 -11.65
N ALA A 113 5.54 13.36 -12.26
CA ALA A 113 6.06 14.49 -13.02
C ALA A 113 6.85 15.45 -12.12
N ALA A 114 6.34 15.79 -10.95
CA ALA A 114 7.05 16.65 -10.00
C ALA A 114 8.37 16.01 -9.52
N ILE A 115 8.40 14.71 -9.23
CA ILE A 115 9.63 14.01 -8.89
C ILE A 115 10.62 14.05 -10.04
N ARG A 116 10.18 13.83 -11.28
CA ARG A 116 11.04 13.91 -12.48
C ARG A 116 11.65 15.30 -12.65
N GLU A 117 10.88 16.35 -12.40
CA GLU A 117 11.27 17.75 -12.62
C GLU A 117 12.14 18.31 -11.48
N HIS A 118 11.75 18.03 -10.23
CA HIS A 118 12.33 18.72 -9.07
C HIS A 118 13.39 17.91 -8.32
N VAL A 119 13.47 16.60 -8.50
CA VAL A 119 14.55 15.80 -7.92
C VAL A 119 15.79 15.90 -8.83
N PRO A 120 16.93 16.40 -8.33
CA PRO A 120 18.16 16.55 -9.11
C PRO A 120 18.70 15.22 -9.64
N GLU A 121 19.52 15.27 -10.69
CA GLU A 121 20.31 14.13 -11.13
C GLU A 121 21.28 13.69 -10.02
N GLY A 122 21.43 12.39 -9.84
CA GLY A 122 22.30 11.83 -8.80
C GLY A 122 21.68 11.80 -7.40
N ALA A 123 20.50 12.40 -7.20
CA ALA A 123 19.76 12.26 -5.95
C ALA A 123 18.95 10.94 -5.92
N VAL A 124 18.67 10.47 -4.71
CA VAL A 124 17.93 9.23 -4.44
C VAL A 124 16.55 9.57 -3.88
N VAL A 125 15.51 8.87 -4.34
CA VAL A 125 14.17 8.95 -3.76
C VAL A 125 13.90 7.70 -2.93
N LEU A 126 13.68 7.87 -1.64
CA LEU A 126 13.29 6.82 -0.72
C LEU A 126 11.76 6.84 -0.58
N ALA A 127 11.12 5.76 -0.97
CA ALA A 127 9.67 5.64 -0.96
C ALA A 127 9.25 4.20 -0.70
N TRP A 128 7.98 3.97 -0.44
CA TRP A 128 7.44 2.62 -0.37
C TRP A 128 7.72 1.87 -1.68
N TRP A 129 7.90 0.57 -1.66
CA TRP A 129 8.39 -0.22 -2.80
C TRP A 129 7.56 -0.04 -4.08
N ASP A 130 6.24 0.12 -3.97
CA ASP A 130 5.33 0.34 -5.09
C ASP A 130 5.61 1.69 -5.78
N LEU A 131 5.71 2.77 -5.00
CA LEU A 131 6.09 4.09 -5.51
C LEU A 131 7.54 4.11 -6.01
N SER A 132 8.47 3.42 -5.34
CA SER A 132 9.86 3.31 -5.83
C SER A 132 9.92 2.71 -7.23
N ARG A 133 9.16 1.66 -7.49
CA ARG A 133 9.05 1.07 -8.84
C ARG A 133 8.39 2.03 -9.84
N ALA A 134 7.31 2.70 -9.44
CA ALA A 134 6.66 3.70 -10.27
C ALA A 134 7.63 4.83 -10.67
N ILE A 135 8.43 5.31 -9.73
CA ILE A 135 9.47 6.34 -9.98
C ILE A 135 10.49 5.83 -11.00
N ARG A 136 11.07 4.64 -10.80
CA ARG A 136 12.04 4.07 -11.75
C ARG A 136 11.44 3.87 -13.13
N ALA A 137 10.21 3.34 -13.21
CA ALA A 137 9.54 3.06 -14.47
C ALA A 137 9.22 4.32 -15.29
N THR A 138 8.90 5.44 -14.63
CA THR A 138 8.35 6.63 -15.29
C THR A 138 9.27 7.85 -15.31
N THR A 139 10.19 7.97 -14.35
CA THR A 139 11.00 9.17 -14.18
C THR A 139 12.48 8.97 -14.46
N LYS A 140 12.95 7.72 -14.47
CA LYS A 140 14.37 7.33 -14.53
C LYS A 140 15.21 7.81 -13.33
N LYS A 141 14.57 8.32 -12.28
CA LYS A 141 15.28 8.69 -11.04
C LYS A 141 15.62 7.45 -10.23
N GLU A 142 16.69 7.54 -9.45
CA GLU A 142 17.09 6.45 -8.56
C GLU A 142 16.12 6.34 -7.38
N ALA A 143 15.49 5.18 -7.25
CA ALA A 143 14.62 4.84 -6.13
C ALA A 143 14.94 3.38 -5.73
N PRO A 144 15.90 3.17 -4.80
CA PRO A 144 16.53 1.87 -4.60
C PRO A 144 15.71 0.88 -3.78
N LEU A 145 14.64 1.35 -3.12
CA LEU A 145 13.88 0.50 -2.23
C LEU A 145 12.96 -0.44 -3.02
N ASP A 146 13.00 -1.71 -2.65
CA ASP A 146 12.12 -2.75 -3.16
C ASP A 146 11.84 -3.77 -2.07
N ASP A 147 10.74 -4.52 -2.17
CA ASP A 147 10.36 -5.50 -1.17
C ASP A 147 9.99 -6.84 -1.80
N PRO A 148 10.76 -7.92 -1.53
CA PRO A 148 10.45 -9.26 -2.03
C PRO A 148 9.14 -9.82 -1.44
N HIS A 149 8.64 -9.23 -0.35
CA HIS A 149 7.40 -9.64 0.30
C HIS A 149 6.19 -8.82 -0.13
N ALA A 150 6.38 -7.75 -0.93
CA ALA A 150 5.33 -6.83 -1.38
C ALA A 150 4.43 -6.29 -0.24
N ARG A 151 5.03 -6.04 0.93
CA ARG A 151 4.28 -5.65 2.14
C ARG A 151 3.49 -4.37 1.93
N GLY A 152 2.30 -4.33 2.48
CA GLY A 152 1.42 -3.17 2.45
C GLY A 152 0.70 -2.97 1.11
N LEU A 153 0.72 -3.96 0.19
CA LEU A 153 -0.09 -3.88 -1.02
C LEU A 153 -1.58 -3.99 -0.70
N LEU A 154 -1.91 -4.97 0.13
CA LEU A 154 -3.28 -5.22 0.59
C LEU A 154 -3.36 -5.10 2.11
N ILE A 155 -4.39 -4.44 2.57
CA ILE A 155 -4.79 -4.29 3.96
C ILE A 155 -6.30 -4.52 4.00
N PRO A 156 -6.86 -5.36 4.80
CA PRO A 156 -6.67 -5.57 6.25
C PRO A 156 -5.57 -6.59 6.61
N GLN A 157 -5.11 -6.48 7.85
CA GLN A 157 -4.04 -7.32 8.38
C GLN A 157 -4.36 -8.83 8.31
N THR A 158 -5.62 -9.22 8.41
CA THR A 158 -6.08 -10.62 8.27
C THR A 158 -5.74 -11.21 6.90
N TRP A 159 -5.53 -10.38 5.89
CA TRP A 159 -5.16 -10.81 4.54
C TRP A 159 -3.66 -10.97 4.35
N THR A 160 -2.85 -10.48 5.28
CA THR A 160 -1.39 -10.67 5.23
C THR A 160 -1.01 -12.15 5.38
N GLU A 161 -1.88 -12.98 5.95
CA GLU A 161 -1.70 -14.44 5.95
C GLU A 161 -1.80 -15.04 4.54
N ALA A 162 -2.50 -14.35 3.62
CA ALA A 162 -2.60 -14.71 2.20
C ALA A 162 -1.55 -14.02 1.30
N ALA A 163 -0.55 -13.37 1.90
CA ALA A 163 0.49 -12.58 1.21
C ALA A 163 1.35 -13.39 0.22
N GLU A 164 1.22 -14.71 0.18
CA GLU A 164 1.92 -15.56 -0.78
C GLU A 164 1.57 -15.19 -2.23
N ILE A 165 0.30 -14.83 -2.51
CA ILE A 165 -0.13 -14.39 -3.84
C ILE A 165 0.58 -13.09 -4.23
N GLU A 166 0.67 -12.14 -3.31
CA GLU A 166 1.35 -10.86 -3.51
C GLU A 166 2.85 -11.07 -3.71
N ARG A 167 3.46 -11.88 -2.85
CA ARG A 167 4.87 -12.21 -2.94
C ARG A 167 5.22 -12.85 -4.27
N GLN A 168 4.44 -13.80 -4.75
CA GLN A 168 4.65 -14.45 -6.04
C GLN A 168 4.50 -13.49 -7.22
N ARG A 169 3.55 -12.57 -7.15
CA ARG A 169 3.26 -11.65 -8.24
C ARG A 169 4.13 -10.41 -8.26
N PHE A 170 4.40 -9.84 -7.09
CA PHE A 170 5.11 -8.57 -6.95
C PHE A 170 6.53 -8.73 -6.41
N GLY A 171 6.80 -9.74 -5.59
CA GLY A 171 8.13 -10.00 -5.04
C GLY A 171 9.09 -10.72 -5.99
N ALA A 172 8.58 -11.29 -7.08
CA ALA A 172 9.40 -12.04 -8.03
C ALA A 172 10.55 -11.19 -8.60
N GLY A 173 11.77 -11.74 -8.59
CA GLY A 173 12.95 -11.06 -9.11
C GLY A 173 13.52 -9.95 -8.23
N VAL A 174 13.00 -9.75 -7.01
CA VAL A 174 13.60 -8.86 -6.00
C VAL A 174 14.65 -9.64 -5.24
N ALA A 175 15.82 -9.03 -5.05
CA ALA A 175 16.91 -9.69 -4.34
C ALA A 175 16.60 -9.76 -2.83
N PRO A 176 16.88 -10.89 -2.13
CA PRO A 176 16.56 -11.04 -0.71
C PRO A 176 17.19 -9.96 0.18
N GLN A 177 18.37 -9.45 -0.17
CA GLN A 177 19.05 -8.38 0.57
C GLN A 177 18.28 -7.05 0.54
N ASP A 178 17.41 -6.84 -0.43
CA ASP A 178 16.60 -5.61 -0.52
C ASP A 178 15.53 -5.57 0.58
N ALA A 179 15.09 -6.73 1.09
CA ALA A 179 14.22 -6.81 2.26
C ALA A 179 14.82 -6.09 3.47
N GLY A 180 16.11 -6.26 3.73
CA GLY A 180 16.80 -5.62 4.86
C GLY A 180 16.85 -4.09 4.74
N LYS A 181 17.04 -3.55 3.53
CA LYS A 181 16.97 -2.09 3.29
C LYS A 181 15.55 -1.57 3.46
N PHE A 182 14.59 -2.31 2.96
CA PHE A 182 13.19 -1.95 3.10
C PHE A 182 12.71 -2.02 4.56
N ASP A 183 13.18 -3.01 5.33
CA ASP A 183 12.97 -3.07 6.78
C ASP A 183 13.52 -1.85 7.50
N GLN A 184 14.74 -1.42 7.18
CA GLN A 184 15.33 -0.19 7.74
C GLN A 184 14.52 1.05 7.38
N PHE A 185 13.97 1.13 6.16
CA PHE A 185 13.09 2.22 5.74
C PHE A 185 11.81 2.26 6.58
N ILE A 186 11.13 1.13 6.76
CA ILE A 186 9.92 1.04 7.61
C ILE A 186 10.26 1.47 9.05
N ASP A 187 11.36 0.95 9.60
CA ASP A 187 11.76 1.25 10.97
C ASP A 187 12.16 2.73 11.14
N ALA A 188 12.73 3.36 10.09
CA ALA A 188 12.99 4.79 10.06
C ALA A 188 11.69 5.61 10.11
N LEU A 189 10.68 5.22 9.34
CA LEU A 189 9.37 5.88 9.34
C LEU A 189 8.65 5.76 10.70
N LEU A 190 8.90 4.68 11.44
CA LEU A 190 8.29 4.40 12.75
C LEU A 190 9.12 4.89 13.94
N SER A 191 10.29 5.47 13.73
CA SER A 191 11.09 6.13 14.77
C SER A 191 10.80 7.63 14.86
N ASP A 192 11.38 8.29 15.84
CA ASP A 192 11.34 9.76 15.91
C ASP A 192 12.08 10.41 14.73
N GLU A 193 11.87 11.71 14.55
CA GLU A 193 12.42 12.45 13.40
C GLU A 193 13.94 12.36 13.30
N ALA A 194 14.66 12.49 14.42
CA ALA A 194 16.12 12.54 14.40
C ALA A 194 16.72 11.17 14.01
N ASN A 195 16.23 10.10 14.63
CA ASN A 195 16.67 8.73 14.33
C ASN A 195 16.20 8.27 12.94
N GLY A 196 14.98 8.60 12.57
CA GLY A 196 14.43 8.30 11.25
C GLY A 196 15.22 8.98 10.14
N ALA A 197 15.46 10.28 10.23
CA ALA A 197 16.25 11.02 9.25
C ALA A 197 17.69 10.48 9.12
N LYS A 198 18.32 10.11 10.23
CA LYS A 198 19.65 9.50 10.22
C LYS A 198 19.67 8.17 9.47
N THR A 199 18.67 7.33 9.68
CA THR A 199 18.55 6.05 8.99
C THR A 199 18.28 6.25 7.50
N LEU A 200 17.40 7.19 7.14
CA LEU A 200 17.13 7.55 5.75
C LEU A 200 18.37 8.08 5.03
N ALA A 201 19.18 8.93 5.69
CA ALA A 201 20.46 9.41 5.15
C ALA A 201 21.45 8.24 4.90
N SER A 202 21.51 7.27 5.81
CA SER A 202 22.31 6.06 5.64
C SER A 202 21.87 5.23 4.45
N LEU A 203 20.54 5.07 4.26
CA LEU A 203 19.98 4.34 3.11
C LEU A 203 20.28 5.03 1.77
N ALA A 204 20.43 6.35 1.78
CA ALA A 204 20.80 7.12 0.59
C ALA A 204 22.28 6.98 0.20
N GLY A 205 23.13 6.41 1.05
CA GLY A 205 24.53 6.12 0.73
C GLY A 205 25.37 7.38 0.46
N GLY A 206 25.10 8.50 1.14
CA GLY A 206 25.82 9.75 0.98
C GLY A 206 25.39 10.60 -0.23
N LYS A 207 24.32 10.21 -0.92
CA LYS A 207 23.72 11.00 -1.98
C LYS A 207 22.68 11.98 -1.42
N PRO A 208 22.40 13.12 -2.09
CA PRO A 208 21.23 13.92 -1.77
C PRO A 208 19.98 13.06 -1.80
N ALA A 209 19.15 13.14 -0.75
CA ALA A 209 18.02 12.24 -0.59
C ALA A 209 16.70 12.98 -0.52
N TYR A 210 15.69 12.36 -1.11
CA TYR A 210 14.30 12.75 -1.03
C TYR A 210 13.50 11.59 -0.43
N VAL A 211 12.48 11.93 0.33
CA VAL A 211 11.54 10.95 0.91
C VAL A 211 10.16 11.26 0.38
N ALA A 212 9.54 10.30 -0.30
CA ALA A 212 8.20 10.45 -0.82
C ALA A 212 7.25 9.51 -0.06
N VAL A 213 6.20 10.09 0.54
CA VAL A 213 5.20 9.37 1.31
C VAL A 213 3.78 9.73 0.87
N HIS A 214 2.87 8.81 1.08
CA HIS A 214 1.44 9.00 0.90
C HIS A 214 0.70 8.73 2.21
N ILE A 215 -0.48 9.30 2.40
CA ILE A 215 -1.29 9.07 3.61
C ILE A 215 -1.53 7.58 3.89
N SER A 216 -1.62 6.75 2.85
CA SER A 216 -1.75 5.30 3.00
C SER A 216 -0.52 4.62 3.60
N ASP A 217 0.66 5.24 3.55
CA ASP A 217 1.90 4.62 4.05
C ASP A 217 1.90 4.48 5.57
N VAL A 218 1.08 5.26 6.28
CA VAL A 218 0.83 5.06 7.73
C VAL A 218 0.22 3.69 7.99
N TRP A 219 -0.74 3.30 7.17
CA TRP A 219 -1.42 2.02 7.26
C TRP A 219 -0.49 0.87 6.84
N LYS A 220 0.25 1.08 5.76
CA LYS A 220 1.24 0.10 5.28
C LYS A 220 2.31 -0.15 6.35
N ALA A 221 2.79 0.91 7.01
CA ALA A 221 3.78 0.81 8.09
C ALA A 221 3.21 0.10 9.33
N ALA A 222 1.97 0.40 9.72
CA ALA A 222 1.28 -0.27 10.82
C ALA A 222 1.09 -1.77 10.53
N ALA A 223 0.68 -2.13 9.30
CA ALA A 223 0.52 -3.52 8.88
C ALA A 223 1.87 -4.26 8.81
N ALA A 224 2.93 -3.60 8.32
CA ALA A 224 4.26 -4.19 8.21
C ALA A 224 4.96 -4.38 9.57
N ARG A 225 4.57 -3.63 10.60
CA ARG A 225 5.12 -3.72 11.98
C ARG A 225 3.98 -3.71 13.00
N PRO A 226 3.25 -4.80 13.15
CA PRO A 226 2.14 -4.90 14.11
C PRO A 226 2.56 -4.49 15.52
N GLY A 227 1.74 -3.67 16.16
CA GLY A 227 1.99 -3.18 17.52
C GLY A 227 2.94 -1.98 17.65
N ARG A 228 3.69 -1.62 16.59
CA ARG A 228 4.57 -0.44 16.60
C ARG A 228 3.79 0.85 16.37
N LEU A 229 2.74 0.81 15.57
CA LEU A 229 1.87 1.94 15.28
C LEU A 229 0.41 1.45 15.31
N SER A 230 -0.46 2.18 15.99
CA SER A 230 -1.89 1.86 16.06
C SER A 230 -2.68 2.96 15.37
N ILE A 231 -3.19 2.66 14.18
CA ILE A 231 -4.01 3.56 13.39
C ILE A 231 -5.37 2.93 13.12
N ALA A 232 -6.42 3.74 13.21
CA ALA A 232 -7.78 3.36 12.90
C ALA A 232 -8.49 4.43 12.07
N TYR A 233 -9.69 4.15 11.61
CA TYR A 233 -10.49 5.12 10.87
C TYR A 233 -11.94 5.18 11.35
N LYS A 234 -12.57 6.32 11.04
CA LYS A 234 -13.99 6.55 11.25
C LYS A 234 -14.54 7.36 10.10
N ASP A 235 -15.59 6.87 9.46
CA ASP A 235 -16.27 7.60 8.40
C ASP A 235 -17.41 8.44 8.98
N PHE A 236 -17.46 9.70 8.54
CA PHE A 236 -18.53 10.66 8.83
C PHE A 236 -19.28 10.97 7.56
N PRO A 237 -20.61 11.04 7.58
CA PRO A 237 -21.39 11.51 6.44
C PRO A 237 -20.89 12.88 5.99
N SER A 238 -20.67 13.07 4.69
CA SER A 238 -20.27 14.37 4.15
C SER A 238 -21.47 15.31 4.18
N SER A 239 -21.38 16.36 4.99
CA SER A 239 -22.37 17.45 5.03
C SER A 239 -22.04 18.58 4.06
N GLY A 240 -21.04 18.41 3.19
CA GLY A 240 -20.59 19.44 2.25
C GLY A 240 -19.80 20.60 2.87
N VAL A 241 -19.68 20.66 4.21
CA VAL A 241 -18.96 21.74 4.91
C VAL A 241 -17.82 21.14 5.73
N SER A 242 -16.58 21.35 5.28
CA SER A 242 -15.38 20.77 5.89
C SER A 242 -15.19 21.15 7.38
N HIS A 243 -15.53 22.38 7.78
CA HIS A 243 -15.44 22.82 9.17
C HIS A 243 -16.36 22.04 10.13
N GLY A 244 -17.54 21.66 9.67
CA GLY A 244 -18.46 20.84 10.46
C GLY A 244 -17.91 19.45 10.76
N VAL A 245 -17.22 18.84 9.78
CA VAL A 245 -16.63 17.51 9.91
C VAL A 245 -15.47 17.51 10.91
N ILE A 246 -14.57 18.50 10.84
CA ILE A 246 -13.44 18.60 11.79
C ILE A 246 -13.96 18.74 13.23
N LYS A 247 -15.00 19.57 13.44
CA LYS A 247 -15.62 19.71 14.76
C LYS A 247 -16.23 18.40 15.24
N SER A 248 -16.97 17.71 14.39
CA SER A 248 -17.58 16.42 14.70
C SER A 248 -16.51 15.35 15.00
N ALA A 249 -15.43 15.30 14.19
CA ALA A 249 -14.31 14.40 14.40
C ALA A 249 -13.63 14.66 15.75
N THR A 250 -13.31 15.92 16.06
CA THR A 250 -12.70 16.31 17.34
C THR A 250 -13.59 15.96 18.53
N GLN A 251 -14.89 16.19 18.41
CA GLN A 251 -15.83 15.82 19.47
C GLN A 251 -15.90 14.32 19.66
N TRP A 252 -16.01 13.57 18.56
CA TRP A 252 -16.05 12.11 18.60
C TRP A 252 -14.78 11.51 19.24
N MET A 253 -13.59 12.03 18.90
CA MET A 253 -12.34 11.58 19.52
C MET A 253 -12.32 11.83 21.04
N ARG A 254 -12.79 13.00 21.50
CA ARG A 254 -12.92 13.30 22.93
C ARG A 254 -13.89 12.36 23.63
N ASP A 255 -15.06 12.11 23.04
CA ASP A 255 -16.10 11.25 23.61
C ASP A 255 -15.60 9.80 23.74
N ASN A 256 -14.70 9.37 22.82
CA ASN A 256 -14.09 8.05 22.82
C ASN A 256 -12.72 8.01 23.53
N ARG A 257 -12.29 9.11 24.15
CA ARG A 257 -11.01 9.23 24.90
C ARG A 257 -9.78 8.88 24.05
N ILE A 258 -9.80 9.27 22.78
CA ILE A 258 -8.70 9.08 21.84
C ILE A 258 -7.89 10.37 21.85
N ASP A 259 -6.60 10.28 22.23
CA ASP A 259 -5.70 11.42 22.39
C ASP A 259 -4.58 11.49 21.33
N GLY A 260 -4.59 10.57 20.36
CA GLY A 260 -3.69 10.58 19.22
C GLY A 260 -4.03 11.66 18.19
N GLY A 261 -3.09 11.93 17.27
CA GLY A 261 -3.32 12.84 16.15
C GLY A 261 -4.30 12.24 15.13
N PHE A 262 -4.96 13.11 14.37
CA PHE A 262 -5.87 12.69 13.29
C PHE A 262 -5.64 13.47 12.00
N ALA A 263 -5.97 12.84 10.88
CA ALA A 263 -6.05 13.46 9.56
C ALA A 263 -7.43 13.16 8.94
N VAL A 264 -7.89 14.02 8.04
CA VAL A 264 -9.17 13.86 7.35
C VAL A 264 -8.96 13.69 5.86
N GLU A 265 -9.68 12.74 5.26
CA GLU A 265 -9.66 12.45 3.84
C GLU A 265 -11.09 12.55 3.28
N PRO A 266 -11.35 13.44 2.31
CA PRO A 266 -12.64 13.50 1.63
C PRO A 266 -12.84 12.26 0.74
N LEU A 267 -13.94 11.54 0.94
CA LEU A 267 -14.42 10.46 0.09
C LEU A 267 -15.72 10.92 -0.58
N GLY A 268 -16.05 10.42 -1.75
CA GLY A 268 -17.14 10.91 -2.58
C GLY A 268 -18.52 11.12 -1.92
N GLY A 269 -18.83 10.49 -0.80
CA GLY A 269 -20.08 10.65 -0.02
C GLY A 269 -19.84 10.73 1.48
N ALA A 270 -18.59 10.67 1.92
CA ALA A 270 -18.19 10.67 3.32
C ALA A 270 -16.89 11.44 3.51
N THR A 271 -16.53 11.70 4.76
CA THR A 271 -15.19 12.13 5.14
C THR A 271 -14.61 11.09 6.09
N ARG A 272 -13.49 10.52 5.74
CA ARG A 272 -12.76 9.57 6.58
C ARG A 272 -11.83 10.32 7.52
N LEU A 273 -11.94 9.97 8.77
CA LEU A 273 -11.00 10.35 9.82
C LEU A 273 -10.01 9.21 10.01
N HIS A 274 -8.73 9.44 9.71
CA HIS A 274 -7.64 8.56 10.13
C HIS A 274 -7.11 9.06 11.46
N TYR A 275 -6.94 8.20 12.45
CA TYR A 275 -6.49 8.64 13.76
C TYR A 275 -5.57 7.61 14.41
N PHE A 276 -4.62 8.11 15.19
CA PHE A 276 -3.82 7.27 16.06
C PHE A 276 -4.59 6.99 17.35
N GLU A 277 -4.62 5.74 17.75
CA GLU A 277 -5.30 5.35 19.00
C GLU A 277 -4.49 5.78 20.22
N ARG A 278 -3.16 5.88 20.10
CA ARG A 278 -2.25 6.23 21.17
C ARG A 278 -1.54 7.56 20.86
N LYS A 279 -1.42 8.42 21.86
CA LYS A 279 -0.73 9.71 21.74
C LYS A 279 0.72 9.56 21.25
N GLY A 280 1.46 8.58 21.79
CA GLY A 280 2.86 8.35 21.43
C GLY A 280 3.08 7.98 19.95
N ASP A 281 2.07 7.48 19.26
CA ASP A 281 2.17 7.15 17.84
C ASP A 281 2.32 8.41 16.96
N SER A 282 1.91 9.57 17.46
CA SER A 282 2.09 10.87 16.80
C SER A 282 3.56 11.33 16.74
N ASP A 283 4.45 10.73 17.52
CA ASP A 283 5.88 11.08 17.52
C ASP A 283 6.66 10.38 16.39
N ALA A 284 6.07 9.34 15.77
CA ALA A 284 6.68 8.64 14.65
C ALA A 284 6.93 9.59 13.47
N LEU A 285 8.06 9.42 12.79
CA LEU A 285 8.42 10.26 11.64
C LEU A 285 7.31 10.27 10.58
N ILE A 286 6.70 9.13 10.27
CA ILE A 286 5.61 9.07 9.29
C ILE A 286 4.41 9.94 9.70
N ALA A 287 4.11 10.03 11.00
CA ALA A 287 3.05 10.88 11.49
C ALA A 287 3.40 12.36 11.33
N LYS A 288 4.67 12.73 11.49
CA LYS A 288 5.16 14.11 11.31
C LYS A 288 5.26 14.55 9.86
N LEU A 289 5.53 13.61 8.94
CA LEU A 289 5.58 13.85 7.49
C LEU A 289 4.20 14.07 6.88
N LEU A 290 3.12 13.75 7.57
CA LEU A 290 1.75 13.80 7.05
C LEU A 290 0.89 14.78 7.86
N PRO A 291 -0.23 15.28 7.32
CA PRO A 291 -1.00 16.37 7.90
C PRO A 291 -1.91 15.91 9.05
N PHE A 292 -1.33 15.19 10.02
CA PHE A 292 -2.05 14.86 11.25
C PHE A 292 -2.18 16.09 12.14
N SER A 293 -3.25 16.18 12.92
CA SER A 293 -3.55 17.33 13.79
C SER A 293 -2.48 17.65 14.83
N THR A 294 -1.59 16.69 15.09
CA THR A 294 -0.45 16.82 16.02
C THR A 294 0.87 17.11 15.31
N SER A 295 0.87 17.18 13.98
CA SER A 295 2.07 17.40 13.17
C SER A 295 2.10 18.80 12.56
N ASN A 296 3.31 19.25 12.23
CA ASN A 296 3.52 20.41 11.37
C ASN A 296 4.46 20.01 10.21
N PRO A 297 3.94 19.44 9.12
CA PRO A 297 4.73 18.96 7.99
C PRO A 297 5.61 20.04 7.33
N LEU A 298 5.37 21.32 7.60
CA LEU A 298 6.12 22.45 7.05
C LEU A 298 7.30 22.86 7.93
N GLN A 299 7.38 22.38 9.17
CA GLN A 299 8.37 22.80 10.17
C GLN A 299 9.08 21.59 10.79
N LEU A 300 9.70 20.77 9.93
CA LEU A 300 10.53 19.66 10.35
C LEU A 300 11.99 20.14 10.50
N ASP A 301 12.70 19.61 11.48
CA ASP A 301 14.09 19.98 11.74
C ASP A 301 15.04 19.37 10.69
N ARG A 302 14.82 18.11 10.33
CA ARG A 302 15.69 17.31 9.49
C ARG A 302 15.23 17.16 8.04
N LEU A 303 14.02 17.54 7.74
CA LEU A 303 13.44 17.45 6.40
C LEU A 303 12.84 18.79 5.98
N GLU A 304 12.81 19.02 4.70
CA GLU A 304 12.21 20.21 4.08
C GLU A 304 11.22 19.79 3.01
N LEU A 305 10.00 20.32 3.08
CA LEU A 305 8.98 20.02 2.07
C LEU A 305 9.41 20.54 0.71
N ALA A 306 9.53 19.63 -0.26
CA ALA A 306 9.85 19.95 -1.65
C ALA A 306 8.60 20.01 -2.54
N TYR A 307 7.63 19.12 -2.30
CA TYR A 307 6.41 19.07 -3.09
C TYR A 307 5.26 18.43 -2.28
N GLN A 308 4.04 18.90 -2.52
CA GLN A 308 2.82 18.35 -1.95
C GLN A 308 1.69 18.37 -2.98
N HIS A 309 0.97 17.27 -3.08
CA HIS A 309 -0.24 17.19 -3.87
C HIS A 309 -1.20 16.17 -3.25
N LYS A 310 -2.36 16.64 -2.78
CA LYS A 310 -3.36 15.82 -2.08
C LYS A 310 -2.73 14.97 -0.96
N GLY A 311 -2.89 13.64 -1.01
CA GLY A 311 -2.31 12.71 -0.03
C GLY A 311 -0.79 12.50 -0.14
N TRP A 312 -0.12 13.07 -1.13
CA TRP A 312 1.30 12.89 -1.41
C TRP A 312 2.15 14.00 -0.85
N TRP A 313 3.29 13.63 -0.24
CA TRP A 313 4.27 14.54 0.35
C TRP A 313 5.67 14.09 -0.03
N VAL A 314 6.48 15.00 -0.56
CA VAL A 314 7.87 14.76 -0.95
C VAL A 314 8.76 15.73 -0.21
N TYR A 315 9.73 15.19 0.52
CA TYR A 315 10.64 15.95 1.35
C TYR A 315 12.08 15.77 0.86
N ARG A 316 12.87 16.80 0.99
CA ARG A 316 14.32 16.74 0.90
C ARG A 316 14.91 16.53 2.28
N LEU A 317 15.82 15.57 2.46
CA LEU A 317 16.64 15.48 3.65
C LEU A 317 17.57 16.69 3.72
N LYS A 318 17.63 17.35 4.89
CA LYS A 318 18.60 18.40 5.18
C LYS A 318 19.94 17.75 5.54
N GLU A 319 21.03 18.33 5.07
CA GLU A 319 22.40 17.93 5.39
C GLU A 319 22.75 18.14 6.86
#